data_857580d3e24d3a08853c92be14c25c32
#
_entry.id   857580d3e24d3a08853c92be14c25c32
#
_cell.length_a   1.000
_cell.length_b   1.000
_cell.length_c   1.000
_cell.angle_alpha   90.00
_cell.angle_beta   90.00
_cell.angle_gamma   90.00
#
_symmetry.space_group_name_H-M   'P 1'
#
loop_
_entity.id
_entity.type
_entity.pdbx_description
1 polymer ?
#
loop_
_entity_poly.entity_id
_entity_poly.type
_entity_poly.pdbx_seq_one_letter_code
_entity_poly.pdbx_strand_id
1 'polypeptide(L)'
;MQRIVLGVDGSDGSIQAARVAGRLTADLGAELTAVHVRHVAPIALSAAPVAVASDPEETLGAIEELARKRTAQTLDPLNIPWRFQVRAGDPAAELEQAAAEQRADLIVVGSQGHTVVERLLLGSVSTRLTHHAQRPVMVVPLT
;
A
#
# COMPACT_ATOMS: atom_id res chain seq x y z
N MET A 1 7.03 -19.58 2.16
CA MET A 1 6.41 -18.28 1.85
C MET A 1 6.62 -18.01 0.38
N GLN A 2 5.55 -17.92 -0.37
CA GLN A 2 5.61 -17.85 -1.83
C GLN A 2 5.00 -16.58 -2.42
N ARG A 3 4.03 -15.99 -1.75
CA ARG A 3 3.31 -14.82 -2.27
C ARG A 3 3.16 -13.77 -1.20
N ILE A 4 3.52 -12.54 -1.57
CA ILE A 4 3.46 -11.38 -0.68
C ILE A 4 2.58 -10.32 -1.34
N VAL A 5 1.68 -9.74 -0.56
CA VAL A 5 0.89 -8.57 -0.96
C VAL A 5 1.45 -7.35 -0.25
N LEU A 6 1.71 -6.29 -1.00
CA LEU A 6 2.23 -5.02 -0.50
C LEU A 6 1.19 -3.93 -0.76
N GLY A 7 0.77 -3.21 0.27
CA GLY A 7 -0.09 -2.05 0.10
C GLY A 7 0.75 -0.81 -0.22
N VAL A 8 0.38 -0.08 -1.28
CA VAL A 8 1.10 1.13 -1.70
C VAL A 8 0.15 2.28 -1.98
N ASP A 9 0.52 3.47 -1.55
CA ASP A 9 -0.25 4.69 -1.79
C ASP A 9 0.63 5.84 -2.31
N GLY A 10 1.89 5.57 -2.62
CA GLY A 10 2.84 6.59 -3.10
C GLY A 10 3.49 7.40 -2.00
N SER A 11 3.11 7.22 -0.74
CA SER A 11 3.74 7.90 0.39
C SER A 11 5.13 7.36 0.68
N ASP A 12 5.92 8.11 1.44
CA ASP A 12 7.25 7.66 1.86
C ASP A 12 7.16 6.39 2.69
N GLY A 13 6.12 6.25 3.51
CA GLY A 13 5.89 5.04 4.28
C GLY A 13 5.68 3.82 3.40
N SER A 14 4.89 3.96 2.34
CA SER A 14 4.65 2.84 1.41
C SER A 14 5.91 2.49 0.61
N ILE A 15 6.75 3.47 0.31
CA ILE A 15 8.01 3.19 -0.39
C ILE A 15 9.00 2.47 0.52
N GLN A 16 9.05 2.82 1.79
CA GLN A 16 9.85 2.08 2.76
C GLN A 16 9.35 0.63 2.88
N ALA A 17 8.04 0.44 2.92
CA ALA A 17 7.44 -0.89 2.91
C ALA A 17 7.80 -1.66 1.62
N ALA A 18 7.81 -0.98 0.47
CA ALA A 18 8.18 -1.59 -0.80
C ALA A 18 9.63 -2.08 -0.79
N ARG A 19 10.54 -1.31 -0.19
CA ARG A 19 11.95 -1.74 -0.07
C ARG A 19 12.07 -3.02 0.74
N VAL A 20 11.39 -3.08 1.86
CA VAL A 20 11.42 -4.27 2.73
C VAL A 20 10.76 -5.46 2.04
N ALA A 21 9.58 -5.26 1.47
CA ALA A 21 8.86 -6.34 0.77
C ALA A 21 9.65 -6.85 -0.43
N GLY A 22 10.28 -5.97 -1.17
CA GLY A 22 11.12 -6.34 -2.31
C GLY A 22 12.31 -7.20 -1.90
N ARG A 23 12.98 -6.82 -0.82
CA ARG A 23 14.11 -7.58 -0.29
C ARG A 23 13.66 -8.95 0.20
N LEU A 24 12.53 -9.02 0.91
CA LEU A 24 11.97 -10.30 1.33
C LEU A 24 11.62 -11.19 0.14
N THR A 25 11.02 -10.60 -0.88
CA THR A 25 10.67 -11.33 -2.10
C THR A 25 11.90 -11.96 -2.74
N ALA A 26 12.98 -11.19 -2.84
CA ALA A 26 14.23 -11.69 -3.38
C ALA A 26 14.82 -12.82 -2.52
N ASP A 27 14.87 -12.60 -1.22
CA ASP A 27 15.50 -13.57 -0.30
C ASP A 27 14.72 -14.88 -0.21
N LEU A 28 13.41 -14.82 -0.32
CA LEU A 28 12.53 -16.00 -0.18
C LEU A 28 12.18 -16.66 -1.52
N GLY A 29 12.59 -16.07 -2.63
CA GLY A 29 12.16 -16.57 -3.93
C GLY A 29 10.65 -16.49 -4.14
N ALA A 30 10.02 -15.46 -3.60
CA ALA A 30 8.57 -15.28 -3.64
C ALA A 30 8.13 -14.44 -4.84
N GLU A 31 6.82 -14.25 -4.98
CA GLU A 31 6.21 -13.31 -5.92
C GLU A 31 5.56 -12.18 -5.13
N LEU A 32 5.62 -10.97 -5.67
CA LEU A 32 5.09 -9.78 -5.01
C LEU A 32 3.99 -9.13 -5.83
N THR A 33 2.86 -8.83 -5.19
CA THR A 33 1.82 -7.99 -5.80
C THR A 33 1.72 -6.70 -4.99
N ALA A 34 2.02 -5.58 -5.62
CA ALA A 34 1.80 -4.27 -5.04
C ALA A 34 0.37 -3.84 -5.35
N VAL A 35 -0.40 -3.57 -4.32
CA VAL A 35 -1.82 -3.24 -4.43
C VAL A 35 -2.03 -1.79 -4.02
N HIS A 36 -2.59 -1.01 -4.93
CA HIS A 36 -3.04 0.35 -4.66
C HIS A 36 -4.57 0.34 -4.57
N VAL A 37 -5.12 0.89 -3.49
CA VAL A 37 -6.56 0.96 -3.30
C VAL A 37 -7.02 2.40 -3.43
N ARG A 38 -7.91 2.66 -4.39
CA ARG A 38 -8.57 3.96 -4.52
C ARG A 38 -9.62 4.09 -3.43
N HIS A 39 -9.47 5.12 -2.60
CA HIS A 39 -10.36 5.36 -1.47
C HIS A 39 -10.80 6.82 -1.46
N VAL A 40 -12.06 7.07 -1.81
CA VAL A 40 -12.58 8.42 -2.08
C VAL A 40 -12.96 9.19 -0.83
N ALA A 41 -13.61 8.53 0.14
CA ALA A 41 -14.26 9.21 1.25
C ALA A 41 -13.34 10.06 2.14
N PRO A 42 -12.16 9.60 2.59
CA PRO A 42 -11.29 10.42 3.41
C PRO A 42 -10.74 11.64 2.70
N ILE A 43 -10.56 11.54 1.39
CA ILE A 43 -10.05 12.66 0.59
C ILE A 43 -11.07 13.79 0.58
N ALA A 44 -12.34 13.45 0.44
CA ALA A 44 -13.41 14.44 0.40
C ALA A 44 -13.60 15.17 1.74
N LEU A 45 -13.39 14.47 2.86
CA LEU A 45 -13.62 14.99 4.20
C LEU A 45 -12.42 15.73 4.78
N SER A 46 -11.22 15.32 4.44
CA SER A 46 -9.99 15.92 4.96
C SER A 46 -9.43 16.98 4.03
N ALA A 47 -10.06 17.19 2.91
CA ALA A 47 -9.52 18.03 1.86
C ALA A 47 -9.44 19.48 2.30
N ALA A 48 -8.25 19.99 2.31
CA ALA A 48 -8.02 21.41 2.32
C ALA A 48 -8.74 22.03 1.11
N PRO A 49 -9.02 23.33 1.14
CA PRO A 49 -9.73 24.03 0.04
C PRO A 49 -9.18 23.78 -1.36
N VAL A 50 -7.95 23.34 -1.46
CA VAL A 50 -7.30 23.02 -2.73
C VAL A 50 -7.99 21.86 -3.46
N ALA A 51 -8.52 20.90 -2.72
CA ALA A 51 -9.16 19.73 -3.33
C ALA A 51 -10.54 20.05 -3.91
N VAL A 52 -11.15 21.15 -3.50
CA VAL A 52 -12.45 21.56 -4.03
C VAL A 52 -12.37 21.98 -5.49
N ALA A 53 -11.22 22.42 -5.94
CA ALA A 53 -10.99 22.85 -7.31
C ALA A 53 -10.60 21.72 -8.25
N SER A 54 -10.36 20.51 -7.73
CA SER A 54 -9.89 19.37 -8.52
C SER A 54 -11.00 18.37 -8.77
N ASP A 55 -11.05 17.81 -9.97
CA ASP A 55 -11.89 16.66 -10.26
C ASP A 55 -11.43 15.49 -9.38
N PRO A 56 -12.34 14.87 -8.60
CA PRO A 56 -11.96 13.72 -7.77
C PRO A 56 -11.33 12.59 -8.57
N GLU A 57 -11.78 12.34 -9.78
CA GLU A 57 -11.22 11.29 -10.62
C GLU A 57 -9.79 11.61 -11.06
N GLU A 58 -9.51 12.86 -11.38
CA GLU A 58 -8.15 13.30 -11.69
C GLU A 58 -7.22 13.17 -10.48
N THR A 59 -7.73 13.51 -9.30
CA THR A 59 -6.95 13.40 -8.06
C THR A 59 -6.62 11.94 -7.75
N LEU A 60 -7.59 11.04 -7.86
CA LEU A 60 -7.38 9.62 -7.65
C LEU A 60 -6.41 9.05 -8.69
N GLY A 61 -6.54 9.47 -9.94
CA GLY A 61 -5.64 9.04 -11.00
C GLY A 61 -4.20 9.51 -10.78
N ALA A 62 -4.02 10.73 -10.29
CA ALA A 62 -2.70 11.27 -9.98
C ALA A 62 -2.04 10.52 -8.83
N ILE A 63 -2.80 10.18 -7.78
CA ILE A 63 -2.31 9.39 -6.66
C ILE A 63 -1.92 7.99 -7.11
N GLU A 64 -2.74 7.37 -7.92
CA GLU A 64 -2.47 6.04 -8.48
C GLU A 64 -1.18 6.04 -9.31
N GLU A 65 -1.02 7.03 -10.18
CA GLU A 65 0.16 7.12 -11.04
C GLU A 65 1.42 7.35 -10.23
N LEU A 66 1.35 8.18 -9.19
CA LEU A 66 2.46 8.38 -8.28
C LEU A 66 2.82 7.09 -7.56
N ALA A 67 1.82 6.36 -7.08
CA ALA A 67 2.05 5.08 -6.41
C ALA A 67 2.71 4.08 -7.37
N ARG A 68 2.20 3.97 -8.60
CA ARG A 68 2.75 3.08 -9.61
C ARG A 68 4.22 3.42 -9.93
N LYS A 69 4.47 4.69 -10.19
CA LYS A 69 5.81 5.15 -10.58
C LYS A 69 6.83 4.94 -9.47
N ARG A 70 6.50 5.37 -8.26
CA ARG A 70 7.44 5.25 -7.12
C ARG A 70 7.69 3.79 -6.76
N THR A 71 6.65 2.96 -6.81
CA THR A 71 6.78 1.53 -6.54
C THR A 71 7.68 0.87 -7.60
N ALA A 72 7.47 1.16 -8.87
CA ALA A 72 8.30 0.61 -9.94
C ALA A 72 9.76 1.05 -9.81
N GLN A 73 10.01 2.31 -9.49
CA GLN A 73 11.37 2.80 -9.26
C GLN A 73 12.09 2.06 -8.13
N THR A 74 11.32 1.59 -7.16
CA THR A 74 11.86 0.87 -6.00
C THR A 74 12.07 -0.61 -6.30
N LEU A 75 11.14 -1.25 -7.00
CA LEU A 75 11.12 -2.69 -7.18
C LEU A 75 11.82 -3.19 -8.46
N ASP A 76 11.73 -2.43 -9.56
CA ASP A 76 12.33 -2.87 -10.82
C ASP A 76 13.83 -3.17 -10.72
N PRO A 77 14.64 -2.37 -9.99
CA PRO A 77 16.06 -2.67 -9.88
C PRO A 77 16.39 -3.97 -9.17
N LEU A 78 15.44 -4.57 -8.47
CA LEU A 78 15.67 -5.78 -7.68
C LEU A 78 15.54 -7.08 -8.51
N ASN A 79 15.06 -6.99 -9.73
CA ASN A 79 14.85 -8.15 -10.63
C ASN A 79 14.01 -9.26 -9.97
N ILE A 80 12.95 -8.87 -9.28
CA ILE A 80 12.02 -9.81 -8.65
C ILE A 80 10.74 -9.94 -9.47
N PRO A 81 10.02 -11.05 -9.37
CA PRO A 81 8.70 -11.14 -10.00
C PRO A 81 7.70 -10.31 -9.20
N TRP A 82 7.22 -9.22 -9.78
CA TRP A 82 6.23 -8.37 -9.13
C TRP A 82 5.25 -7.80 -10.15
N ARG A 83 4.07 -7.43 -9.66
CA ARG A 83 3.05 -6.77 -10.49
C ARG A 83 2.34 -5.69 -9.67
N PHE A 84 1.71 -4.76 -10.38
CA PHE A 84 0.91 -3.69 -9.78
C PHE A 84 -0.56 -3.95 -10.02
N GLN A 85 -1.38 -3.85 -8.97
CA GLN A 85 -2.82 -4.05 -9.05
C GLN A 85 -3.53 -2.86 -8.43
N VAL A 86 -4.61 -2.41 -9.08
CA VAL A 86 -5.46 -1.32 -8.56
C VAL A 86 -6.79 -1.92 -8.13
N ARG A 87 -7.23 -1.54 -6.94
CA ARG A 87 -8.54 -1.90 -6.41
C ARG A 87 -9.23 -0.63 -5.92
N ALA A 88 -10.53 -0.72 -5.64
CA ALA A 88 -11.30 0.42 -5.13
C ALA A 88 -12.11 -0.02 -3.92
N GLY A 89 -12.17 0.82 -2.90
CA GLY A 89 -12.93 0.54 -1.70
C GLY A 89 -12.19 0.93 -0.44
N ASP A 90 -12.43 0.19 0.63
CA ASP A 90 -11.75 0.38 1.89
C ASP A 90 -10.37 -0.26 1.83
N PRO A 91 -9.28 0.49 2.08
CA PRO A 91 -7.93 -0.02 1.87
C PRO A 91 -7.62 -1.32 2.65
N ALA A 92 -7.95 -1.38 3.94
CA ALA A 92 -7.65 -2.57 4.73
C ALA A 92 -8.43 -3.79 4.23
N ALA A 93 -9.73 -3.61 3.96
CA ALA A 93 -10.58 -4.69 3.46
C ALA A 93 -10.12 -5.17 2.08
N GLU A 94 -9.78 -4.25 1.18
CA GLU A 94 -9.33 -4.60 -0.17
C GLU A 94 -7.97 -5.28 -0.17
N LEU A 95 -7.06 -4.88 0.70
CA LEU A 95 -5.77 -5.56 0.84
C LEU A 95 -5.96 -7.00 1.35
N GLU A 96 -6.82 -7.18 2.34
CA GLU A 96 -7.12 -8.52 2.85
C GLU A 96 -7.78 -9.38 1.79
N GLN A 97 -8.71 -8.81 1.02
CA GLN A 97 -9.38 -9.55 -0.06
C GLN A 97 -8.39 -9.91 -1.18
N ALA A 98 -7.52 -8.99 -1.58
CA ALA A 98 -6.50 -9.28 -2.57
C ALA A 98 -5.57 -10.40 -2.11
N ALA A 99 -5.19 -10.36 -0.85
CA ALA A 99 -4.34 -11.40 -0.26
C ALA A 99 -5.05 -12.75 -0.23
N ALA A 100 -6.34 -12.78 0.09
CA ALA A 100 -7.12 -14.00 0.10
C ALA A 100 -7.24 -14.60 -1.32
N GLU A 101 -7.54 -13.77 -2.30
CA GLU A 101 -7.68 -14.20 -3.70
C GLU A 101 -6.39 -14.81 -4.25
N GLN A 102 -5.26 -14.26 -3.86
CA GLN A 102 -3.95 -14.72 -4.33
C GLN A 102 -3.34 -15.79 -3.44
N ARG A 103 -3.99 -16.13 -2.34
CA ARG A 103 -3.45 -17.02 -1.32
C ARG A 103 -2.08 -16.53 -0.84
N ALA A 104 -2.01 -15.24 -0.55
CA ALA A 104 -0.79 -14.64 -0.07
C ALA A 104 -0.45 -15.12 1.35
N ASP A 105 0.83 -15.24 1.61
CA ASP A 105 1.34 -15.69 2.90
C ASP A 105 1.61 -14.53 3.86
N LEU A 106 1.67 -13.31 3.33
CA LEU A 106 2.05 -12.13 4.09
C LEU A 106 1.48 -10.88 3.43
N ILE A 107 1.00 -9.96 4.24
CA ILE A 107 0.66 -8.60 3.81
C ILE A 107 1.70 -7.65 4.41
N VAL A 108 2.29 -6.78 3.59
CA VAL A 108 3.25 -5.77 4.03
C VAL A 108 2.66 -4.39 3.79
N VAL A 109 2.68 -3.54 4.79
CA VAL A 109 2.23 -2.14 4.69
C VAL A 109 3.18 -1.24 5.46
N GLY A 110 3.19 0.05 5.11
CA GLY A 110 3.86 1.05 5.91
C GLY A 110 3.08 1.33 7.20
N SER A 111 3.76 1.83 8.19
CA SER A 111 3.10 2.21 9.45
C SER A 111 2.30 3.50 9.30
N GLN A 112 2.61 4.33 8.31
CA GLN A 112 1.98 5.62 8.06
C GLN A 112 1.76 5.82 6.57
N GLY A 113 0.58 6.33 6.22
CA GLY A 113 0.27 6.74 4.86
C GLY A 113 0.21 8.25 4.75
N HIS A 114 -0.58 8.75 3.78
CA HIS A 114 -0.70 10.20 3.52
C HIS A 114 -1.41 10.97 4.63
N THR A 115 -2.25 10.32 5.43
CA THR A 115 -3.14 10.99 6.37
C THR A 115 -2.63 10.98 7.82
N VAL A 116 -1.52 10.31 8.11
CA VAL A 116 -1.01 10.20 9.48
C VAL A 116 0.10 11.21 9.70
N VAL A 117 -0.07 12.06 10.70
CA VAL A 117 0.84 13.16 11.00
C VAL A 117 1.82 12.81 12.13
N GLU A 118 1.43 11.94 13.05
CA GLU A 118 2.26 11.61 14.20
C GLU A 118 3.03 10.30 14.00
N ARG A 119 4.33 10.37 14.26
CA ARG A 119 5.25 9.23 14.01
C ARG A 119 5.04 8.05 14.94
N LEU A 120 4.41 8.27 16.09
CA LEU A 120 4.25 7.22 17.10
C LEU A 120 2.99 6.40 16.92
N LEU A 121 2.08 6.83 16.03
CA LEU A 121 0.81 6.16 15.81
C LEU A 121 0.86 5.38 14.49
N LEU A 122 0.29 4.19 14.50
CA LEU A 122 0.06 3.44 13.28
C LEU A 122 -1.03 4.13 12.46
N GLY A 123 -0.92 4.07 11.13
CA GLY A 123 -1.94 4.59 10.24
C GLY A 123 -3.22 3.75 10.34
N SER A 124 -4.31 4.28 9.78
CA SER A 124 -5.60 3.61 9.83
C SER A 124 -5.58 2.23 9.16
N VAL A 125 -4.91 2.11 8.03
CA VAL A 125 -4.83 0.84 7.29
C VAL A 125 -4.03 -0.19 8.08
N SER A 126 -2.84 0.17 8.57
CA SER A 126 -2.01 -0.76 9.34
C SER A 126 -2.69 -1.20 10.63
N THR A 127 -3.37 -0.27 11.32
CA THR A 127 -4.10 -0.60 12.55
C THR A 127 -5.23 -1.59 12.27
N ARG A 128 -6.03 -1.34 11.24
CA ARG A 128 -7.15 -2.23 10.91
C ARG A 128 -6.68 -3.60 10.46
N LEU A 129 -5.61 -3.66 9.66
CA LEU A 129 -5.06 -4.94 9.24
C LEU A 129 -4.53 -5.75 10.42
N THR A 130 -3.80 -5.14 11.34
CA THR A 130 -3.25 -5.87 12.48
C THR A 130 -4.34 -6.42 13.40
N HIS A 131 -5.51 -5.79 13.44
CA HIS A 131 -6.63 -6.26 14.26
C HIS A 131 -7.52 -7.29 13.55
N HIS A 132 -7.62 -7.25 12.22
CA HIS A 132 -8.64 -8.00 11.50
C HIS A 132 -8.11 -8.96 10.44
N ALA A 133 -6.84 -8.88 10.07
CA ALA A 133 -6.29 -9.74 9.03
C ALA A 133 -6.25 -11.20 9.47
N GLN A 134 -6.50 -12.10 8.53
CA GLN A 134 -6.48 -13.54 8.78
C GLN A 134 -5.13 -14.18 8.43
N ARG A 135 -4.16 -13.37 8.05
CA ARG A 135 -2.82 -13.81 7.72
C ARG A 135 -1.79 -12.85 8.32
N PRO A 136 -0.53 -13.25 8.40
CA PRO A 136 0.51 -12.38 8.95
C PRO A 136 0.56 -11.02 8.26
N VAL A 137 0.72 -9.98 9.05
CA VAL A 137 0.87 -8.60 8.56
C VAL A 137 2.19 -8.06 9.09
N MET A 138 3.00 -7.55 8.18
CA MET A 138 4.23 -6.84 8.54
C MET A 138 3.99 -5.35 8.37
N VAL A 139 4.19 -4.59 9.44
CA VAL A 139 4.08 -3.15 9.43
C VAL A 139 5.49 -2.56 9.45
N VAL A 140 5.85 -1.83 8.42
CA VAL A 140 7.19 -1.28 8.25
C VAL A 140 7.22 0.16 8.74
N PRO A 141 8.01 0.48 9.75
CA PRO A 141 8.08 1.86 10.25
C PRO A 141 8.78 2.77 9.25
N LEU A 142 8.37 4.02 9.27
CA LEU A 142 9.04 5.07 8.51
C LEU A 142 10.22 5.59 9.35
N THR A 143 11.42 5.42 8.82
CA THR A 143 12.64 5.88 9.48
C THR A 143 13.35 6.95 8.69
#